data_af639836f153ee1de43d232d85196e99
#
_entry.id   af639836f153ee1de43d232d85196e99
#
_cell.length_a   1.000
_cell.length_b   1.000
_cell.length_c   1.000
_cell.angle_alpha   90.00
_cell.angle_beta   90.00
_cell.angle_gamma   90.00
#
_symmetry.space_group_name_H-M   'P 1'
#
loop_
_entity.id
_entity.type
_entity.pdbx_description
1 polymer ?
#
loop_
_entity_poly.entity_id
_entity_poly.type
_entity_poly.pdbx_seq_one_letter_code
_entity_poly.pdbx_strand_id
1 'polypeptide(L)'
;MTLTQLLQDKPPVRHDVQDRADIRNALSTKGQKLVVVDDDPTGTQTVHGIRVYMDWSIDTLLQALTRPDEVFYISTNSRALPPPEMRALTHELGANLLAASRKLAGETGKNVRLLLASRSDSTLRGHFPEEIDALLSGYGLEADGVILAPALFEAGRYTIDDIHWVDLGDRVVPAAETEFALDPAFGYTKSNLKEWVEEKTKGRWKAEQVLSLSLQTLRLGGVPAAFEILSQAKGGGAHRDQCGHLRGPGNSRSCLDAGGRTGETVRLPMRRLLRESSGWICG
;
A
#
# COMPACT_ATOMS: atom_id res chain seq x y z
N MET A 1 -7.57 9.77 -26.96
CA MET A 1 -6.22 9.41 -27.47
C MET A 1 -6.02 7.90 -27.31
N THR A 2 -5.05 7.29 -28.01
CA THR A 2 -4.70 5.87 -27.82
C THR A 2 -3.61 5.71 -26.75
N LEU A 3 -3.47 4.51 -26.20
CA LEU A 3 -2.37 4.21 -25.25
C LEU A 3 -0.99 4.44 -25.90
N THR A 4 -0.84 4.09 -27.18
CA THR A 4 0.41 4.34 -27.92
C THR A 4 0.76 5.83 -27.99
N GLN A 5 -0.22 6.69 -28.25
CA GLN A 5 -0.02 8.14 -28.24
C GLN A 5 0.35 8.65 -26.83
N LEU A 6 -0.28 8.13 -25.79
CA LEU A 6 0.00 8.52 -24.40
C LEU A 6 1.43 8.14 -23.97
N LEU A 7 1.97 7.06 -24.54
CA LEU A 7 3.31 6.55 -24.22
C LEU A 7 4.41 7.02 -25.16
N GLN A 8 4.09 7.76 -26.23
CA GLN A 8 5.01 8.09 -27.31
C GLN A 8 6.29 8.79 -26.82
N ASP A 9 6.16 9.74 -25.89
CA ASP A 9 7.26 10.52 -25.35
C ASP A 9 7.79 10.00 -24.00
N LYS A 10 7.37 8.79 -23.60
CA LYS A 10 7.81 8.20 -22.34
C LYS A 10 9.08 7.37 -22.52
N PRO A 11 9.95 7.33 -21.50
CA PRO A 11 11.12 6.48 -21.54
C PRO A 11 10.74 5.02 -21.82
N PRO A 12 11.61 4.25 -22.50
CA PRO A 12 11.34 2.84 -22.79
C PRO A 12 11.20 2.03 -21.48
N VAL A 13 10.41 0.96 -21.55
CA VAL A 13 10.26 0.03 -20.43
C VAL A 13 11.61 -0.59 -20.10
N ARG A 14 11.96 -0.59 -18.82
CA ARG A 14 13.14 -1.27 -18.32
C ARG A 14 12.78 -2.72 -18.02
N HIS A 15 13.30 -3.64 -18.82
CA HIS A 15 13.17 -5.06 -18.55
C HIS A 15 14.41 -5.55 -17.79
N ASP A 16 14.22 -5.87 -16.51
CA ASP A 16 15.24 -6.54 -15.72
C ASP A 16 14.68 -7.88 -15.20
N VAL A 17 15.09 -8.96 -15.85
CA VAL A 17 14.68 -10.33 -15.49
C VAL A 17 15.13 -10.67 -14.05
N GLN A 18 16.18 -10.03 -13.57
CA GLN A 18 16.74 -10.24 -12.24
C GLN A 18 15.87 -9.61 -11.14
N ASP A 19 15.08 -8.56 -11.44
CA ASP A 19 14.29 -7.85 -10.42
C ASP A 19 13.38 -8.79 -9.62
N ARG A 20 12.70 -9.74 -10.27
CA ARG A 20 11.81 -10.70 -9.58
C ARG A 20 12.55 -11.66 -8.66
N ALA A 21 13.73 -12.12 -9.08
CA ALA A 21 14.57 -12.98 -8.26
C ALA A 21 15.12 -12.20 -7.05
N ASP A 22 15.53 -10.97 -7.26
CA ASP A 22 16.03 -10.09 -6.19
C ASP A 22 14.95 -9.79 -5.15
N ILE A 23 13.70 -9.60 -5.59
CA ILE A 23 12.54 -9.41 -4.69
C ILE A 23 12.37 -10.64 -3.80
N ARG A 24 12.28 -11.84 -4.39
CA ARG A 24 12.11 -13.08 -3.63
C ARG A 24 13.26 -13.28 -2.63
N ASN A 25 14.49 -13.16 -3.10
CA ASN A 25 15.66 -13.26 -2.23
C ASN A 25 15.60 -12.24 -1.10
N ALA A 26 15.06 -11.07 -1.41
CA ALA A 26 14.93 -10.00 -0.47
C ALA A 26 13.94 -10.31 0.64
N LEU A 27 12.77 -10.82 0.33
CA LEU A 27 11.75 -11.23 1.30
C LEU A 27 12.28 -12.38 2.15
N SER A 28 12.79 -13.44 1.50
CA SER A 28 13.28 -14.65 2.14
C SER A 28 14.45 -14.37 3.11
N THR A 29 15.50 -13.68 2.66
CA THR A 29 16.71 -13.45 3.48
C THR A 29 16.48 -12.55 4.68
N LYS A 30 15.44 -11.70 4.67
CA LYS A 30 15.14 -10.80 5.80
C LYS A 30 14.01 -11.31 6.70
N GLY A 31 13.49 -12.51 6.47
CA GLY A 31 12.34 -13.02 7.19
C GLY A 31 11.13 -12.10 7.07
N GLN A 32 10.94 -11.52 5.87
CA GLN A 32 9.81 -10.63 5.59
C GLN A 32 8.69 -11.40 4.91
N LYS A 33 7.45 -11.00 5.19
CA LYS A 33 6.27 -11.51 4.48
C LYS A 33 5.40 -10.35 4.01
N LEU A 34 4.90 -10.46 2.79
CA LEU A 34 3.90 -9.55 2.26
C LEU A 34 2.51 -10.12 2.56
N VAL A 35 1.72 -9.36 3.31
CA VAL A 35 0.31 -9.66 3.58
C VAL A 35 -0.53 -8.72 2.75
N VAL A 36 -1.31 -9.29 1.84
CA VAL A 36 -2.22 -8.53 0.98
C VAL A 36 -3.64 -8.68 1.54
N VAL A 37 -4.20 -7.59 2.01
CA VAL A 37 -5.60 -7.49 2.42
C VAL A 37 -6.42 -7.14 1.19
N ASP A 38 -7.28 -8.04 0.77
CA ASP A 38 -8.06 -7.93 -0.46
C ASP A 38 -9.52 -7.63 -0.10
N ASP A 39 -10.00 -6.47 -0.53
CA ASP A 39 -11.33 -5.97 -0.21
C ASP A 39 -12.46 -6.62 -1.03
N ASP A 40 -12.11 -7.39 -2.07
CA ASP A 40 -13.06 -8.01 -3.00
C ASP A 40 -12.64 -9.45 -3.33
N PRO A 41 -13.57 -10.44 -3.29
CA PRO A 41 -13.25 -11.83 -3.61
C PRO A 41 -12.66 -12.07 -5.00
N THR A 42 -12.81 -11.12 -5.91
CA THR A 42 -12.28 -11.20 -7.28
C THR A 42 -10.84 -10.69 -7.40
N GLY A 43 -10.26 -10.19 -6.32
CA GLY A 43 -8.95 -9.55 -6.31
C GLY A 43 -7.77 -10.42 -6.68
N THR A 44 -7.93 -11.74 -6.64
CA THR A 44 -6.86 -12.68 -6.97
C THR A 44 -6.86 -13.18 -8.40
N GLN A 45 -7.66 -12.59 -9.29
CA GLN A 45 -7.83 -13.04 -10.68
C GLN A 45 -6.54 -13.06 -11.50
N THR A 46 -5.59 -12.19 -11.19
CA THR A 46 -4.33 -12.05 -11.93
C THR A 46 -3.14 -12.75 -11.26
N VAL A 47 -3.36 -13.42 -10.14
CA VAL A 47 -2.32 -14.14 -9.40
C VAL A 47 -2.61 -15.64 -9.34
N HIS A 48 -1.55 -16.46 -9.32
CA HIS A 48 -1.67 -17.91 -9.21
C HIS A 48 -0.62 -18.47 -8.26
N GLY A 49 -0.91 -19.66 -7.74
CA GLY A 49 -0.01 -20.32 -6.80
C GLY A 49 0.11 -19.61 -5.44
N ILE A 50 -0.83 -18.73 -5.11
CA ILE A 50 -0.85 -17.98 -3.86
C ILE A 50 -1.92 -18.53 -2.92
N ARG A 51 -1.68 -18.41 -1.61
CA ARG A 51 -2.68 -18.78 -0.60
C ARG A 51 -3.59 -17.61 -0.30
N VAL A 52 -4.88 -17.88 -0.25
CA VAL A 52 -5.91 -16.92 0.14
C VAL A 52 -6.58 -17.47 1.40
N TYR A 53 -6.60 -16.65 2.43
CA TYR A 53 -7.28 -16.93 3.68
C TYR A 53 -8.58 -16.11 3.73
N MET A 54 -9.67 -16.76 4.15
CA MET A 54 -10.98 -16.14 4.38
C MET A 54 -11.34 -16.08 5.86
N ASP A 55 -10.38 -16.41 6.70
CA ASP A 55 -10.42 -16.31 8.15
C ASP A 55 -9.12 -15.66 8.63
N TRP A 56 -9.24 -14.71 9.55
CA TRP A 56 -8.11 -13.96 10.13
C TRP A 56 -8.05 -14.12 11.65
N SER A 57 -8.52 -15.25 12.16
CA SER A 57 -8.27 -15.63 13.55
C SER A 57 -6.76 -15.71 13.83
N ILE A 58 -6.37 -15.46 15.07
CA ILE A 58 -4.96 -15.49 15.46
C ILE A 58 -4.30 -16.82 15.09
N ASP A 59 -5.01 -17.93 15.24
CA ASP A 59 -4.47 -19.27 14.93
C ASP A 59 -4.29 -19.50 13.43
N THR A 60 -5.25 -19.05 12.60
CA THR A 60 -5.11 -19.08 11.13
C THR A 60 -3.94 -18.21 10.68
N LEU A 61 -3.82 -17.00 11.21
CA LEU A 61 -2.72 -16.09 10.88
C LEU A 61 -1.38 -16.64 11.36
N LEU A 62 -1.31 -17.26 12.54
CA LEU A 62 -0.10 -17.93 13.03
C LEU A 62 0.34 -19.04 12.07
N GLN A 63 -0.59 -19.87 11.59
CA GLN A 63 -0.30 -20.89 10.58
C GLN A 63 0.23 -20.25 9.29
N ALA A 64 -0.40 -19.18 8.80
CA ALA A 64 0.03 -18.46 7.61
C ALA A 64 1.46 -17.90 7.76
N LEU A 65 1.76 -17.33 8.93
CA LEU A 65 3.08 -16.77 9.23
C LEU A 65 4.17 -17.83 9.38
N THR A 66 3.83 -19.02 9.85
CA THR A 66 4.77 -20.15 10.03
C THR A 66 5.16 -20.81 8.71
N ARG A 67 4.32 -20.74 7.69
CA ARG A 67 4.57 -21.33 6.37
C ARG A 67 5.77 -20.66 5.67
N PRO A 68 6.42 -21.35 4.72
CA PRO A 68 7.53 -20.78 3.95
C PRO A 68 7.12 -19.70 2.93
N ASP A 69 5.84 -19.58 2.64
CA ASP A 69 5.33 -18.63 1.63
C ASP A 69 5.70 -17.19 2.01
N GLU A 70 6.33 -16.43 1.11
CA GLU A 70 6.69 -15.03 1.33
C GLU A 70 5.50 -14.08 1.16
N VAL A 71 4.44 -14.52 0.47
CA VAL A 71 3.25 -13.72 0.17
C VAL A 71 2.01 -14.55 0.44
N PHE A 72 1.03 -13.95 1.07
CA PHE A 72 -0.32 -14.52 1.16
C PHE A 72 -1.39 -13.43 1.16
N TYR A 73 -2.59 -13.81 0.77
CA TYR A 73 -3.76 -12.92 0.70
C TYR A 73 -4.73 -13.24 1.84
N ILE A 74 -5.42 -12.20 2.29
CA ILE A 74 -6.57 -12.30 3.19
C ILE A 74 -7.73 -11.61 2.46
N SER A 75 -8.73 -12.41 2.06
CA SER A 75 -9.93 -11.89 1.39
C SER A 75 -10.97 -11.51 2.44
N THR A 76 -11.24 -10.23 2.58
CA THR A 76 -12.12 -9.67 3.59
C THR A 76 -13.53 -9.38 3.09
N ASN A 77 -13.67 -9.16 1.78
CA ASN A 77 -14.90 -8.63 1.18
C ASN A 77 -15.37 -7.30 1.82
N SER A 78 -14.42 -6.53 2.34
CA SER A 78 -14.67 -5.31 3.10
C SER A 78 -15.29 -4.19 2.26
N ARG A 79 -15.10 -4.22 0.92
CA ARG A 79 -15.72 -3.25 0.00
C ARG A 79 -17.24 -3.24 0.07
N ALA A 80 -17.85 -4.41 0.32
CA ALA A 80 -19.30 -4.54 0.43
C ALA A 80 -19.87 -4.05 1.76
N LEU A 81 -19.03 -3.72 2.75
CA LEU A 81 -19.46 -3.34 4.09
C LEU A 81 -19.67 -1.82 4.21
N PRO A 82 -20.58 -1.39 5.08
CA PRO A 82 -20.63 0.01 5.50
C PRO A 82 -19.32 0.44 6.17
N PRO A 83 -18.93 1.72 6.09
CA PRO A 83 -17.65 2.19 6.63
C PRO A 83 -17.38 1.84 8.11
N PRO A 84 -18.35 1.90 9.04
CA PRO A 84 -18.10 1.52 10.42
C PRO A 84 -17.73 0.03 10.59
N GLU A 85 -18.41 -0.86 9.85
CA GLU A 85 -18.17 -2.31 9.88
C GLU A 85 -16.84 -2.65 9.24
N MET A 86 -16.55 -2.05 8.08
CA MET A 86 -15.24 -2.19 7.42
C MET A 86 -14.10 -1.78 8.37
N ARG A 87 -14.21 -0.62 9.03
CA ARG A 87 -13.17 -0.16 9.98
C ARG A 87 -12.98 -1.14 11.15
N ALA A 88 -14.08 -1.64 11.71
CA ALA A 88 -14.01 -2.60 12.81
C ALA A 88 -13.30 -3.89 12.38
N LEU A 89 -13.73 -4.46 11.24
CA LEU A 89 -13.15 -5.67 10.66
C LEU A 89 -11.66 -5.50 10.36
N THR A 90 -11.29 -4.42 9.67
CA THR A 90 -9.91 -4.20 9.24
C THR A 90 -8.98 -3.89 10.42
N HIS A 91 -9.49 -3.19 11.43
CA HIS A 91 -8.76 -2.98 12.69
C HIS A 91 -8.54 -4.30 13.44
N GLU A 92 -9.57 -5.14 13.56
CA GLU A 92 -9.46 -6.47 14.16
C GLU A 92 -8.43 -7.33 13.43
N LEU A 93 -8.47 -7.35 12.09
CA LEU A 93 -7.49 -8.06 11.26
C LEU A 93 -6.06 -7.57 11.58
N GLY A 94 -5.84 -6.27 11.64
CA GLY A 94 -4.54 -5.69 12.02
C GLY A 94 -4.09 -6.13 13.40
N ALA A 95 -4.98 -6.09 14.40
CA ALA A 95 -4.69 -6.52 15.77
C ALA A 95 -4.36 -8.02 15.85
N ASN A 96 -5.09 -8.85 15.11
CA ASN A 96 -4.85 -10.30 15.05
C ASN A 96 -3.53 -10.62 14.34
N LEU A 97 -3.14 -9.88 13.30
CA LEU A 97 -1.82 -10.00 12.67
C LEU A 97 -0.70 -9.69 13.66
N LEU A 98 -0.84 -8.64 14.44
CA LEU A 98 0.12 -8.28 15.48
C LEU A 98 0.21 -9.38 16.55
N ALA A 99 -0.93 -9.89 17.03
CA ALA A 99 -0.98 -10.92 18.04
C ALA A 99 -0.35 -12.24 17.54
N ALA A 100 -0.66 -12.65 16.31
CA ALA A 100 -0.07 -13.83 15.67
C ALA A 100 1.45 -13.66 15.48
N SER A 101 1.92 -12.49 15.06
CA SER A 101 3.36 -12.20 14.93
C SER A 101 4.09 -12.29 16.26
N ARG A 102 3.50 -11.75 17.33
CA ARG A 102 4.07 -11.82 18.69
C ARG A 102 4.08 -13.27 19.22
N LYS A 103 3.00 -14.03 18.99
CA LYS A 103 2.93 -15.44 19.36
C LYS A 103 4.01 -16.24 18.65
N LEU A 104 4.18 -16.07 17.34
CA LEU A 104 5.24 -16.71 16.56
C LEU A 104 6.63 -16.40 17.11
N ALA A 105 6.90 -15.13 17.40
CA ALA A 105 8.17 -14.70 17.97
C ALA A 105 8.45 -15.35 19.34
N GLY A 106 7.43 -15.42 20.21
CA GLY A 106 7.52 -16.08 21.51
C GLY A 106 7.79 -17.59 21.44
N GLU A 107 7.15 -18.26 20.49
CA GLU A 107 7.27 -19.73 20.33
C GLU A 107 8.56 -20.15 19.63
N THR A 108 9.05 -19.36 18.68
CA THR A 108 10.15 -19.76 17.79
C THR A 108 11.42 -18.91 17.93
N GLY A 109 11.35 -17.79 18.64
CA GLY A 109 12.42 -16.78 18.68
C GLY A 109 12.61 -16.02 17.35
N LYS A 110 11.77 -16.27 16.33
CA LYS A 110 11.89 -15.66 15.01
C LYS A 110 10.95 -14.45 14.91
N ASN A 111 11.50 -13.28 14.66
CA ASN A 111 10.73 -12.10 14.33
C ASN A 111 10.45 -12.07 12.82
N VAL A 112 9.18 -12.16 12.45
CA VAL A 112 8.74 -11.97 11.06
C VAL A 112 8.31 -10.52 10.88
N ARG A 113 8.91 -9.85 9.93
CA ARG A 113 8.52 -8.48 9.55
C ARG A 113 7.44 -8.52 8.49
N LEU A 114 6.28 -7.94 8.79
CA LEU A 114 5.18 -7.86 7.82
C LEU A 114 5.27 -6.59 7.00
N LEU A 115 5.08 -6.75 5.69
CA LEU A 115 4.74 -5.69 4.75
C LEU A 115 3.25 -5.80 4.51
N LEU A 116 2.51 -4.72 4.78
CA LEU A 116 1.05 -4.71 4.62
C LEU A 116 0.69 -3.99 3.32
N ALA A 117 -0.16 -4.61 2.53
CA ALA A 117 -0.71 -4.02 1.32
C ALA A 117 -2.23 -4.17 1.36
N SER A 118 -2.95 -3.06 1.18
CA SER A 118 -4.37 -3.09 0.87
C SER A 118 -4.53 -3.16 -0.64
N ARG A 119 -5.20 -4.20 -1.12
CA ARG A 119 -5.55 -4.38 -2.52
C ARG A 119 -7.00 -4.01 -2.69
N SER A 120 -7.22 -2.89 -3.36
CA SER A 120 -8.54 -2.36 -3.64
C SER A 120 -8.83 -2.37 -5.14
N ASP A 121 -9.91 -1.74 -5.56
CA ASP A 121 -10.32 -1.73 -6.97
C ASP A 121 -9.35 -0.96 -7.86
N SER A 122 -9.05 -1.54 -9.02
CA SER A 122 -8.17 -0.92 -10.01
C SER A 122 -8.76 0.34 -10.67
N THR A 123 -10.03 0.66 -10.42
CA THR A 123 -10.69 1.89 -10.89
C THR A 123 -10.96 2.88 -9.76
N LEU A 124 -10.12 2.87 -8.71
CA LEU A 124 -10.09 3.81 -7.59
C LEU A 124 -11.31 3.76 -6.65
N ARG A 125 -12.12 2.69 -6.71
CA ARG A 125 -13.23 2.45 -5.79
C ARG A 125 -12.76 1.68 -4.56
N GLY A 126 -13.31 1.98 -3.40
CA GLY A 126 -12.96 1.33 -2.14
C GLY A 126 -12.86 2.32 -0.99
N HIS A 127 -12.61 1.81 0.20
CA HIS A 127 -12.62 2.59 1.44
C HIS A 127 -11.29 3.31 1.74
N PHE A 128 -10.64 3.85 0.69
CA PHE A 128 -9.45 4.68 0.89
C PHE A 128 -9.84 6.06 1.49
N PRO A 129 -9.13 6.57 2.51
CA PRO A 129 -7.97 5.98 3.22
C PRO A 129 -8.35 5.15 4.45
N GLU A 130 -9.63 5.07 4.80
CA GLU A 130 -10.12 4.57 6.09
C GLU A 130 -9.72 3.11 6.36
N GLU A 131 -9.68 2.27 5.32
CA GLU A 131 -9.26 0.88 5.46
C GLU A 131 -7.78 0.77 5.83
N ILE A 132 -6.92 1.54 5.17
CA ILE A 132 -5.48 1.57 5.46
C ILE A 132 -5.24 2.10 6.87
N ASP A 133 -5.93 3.18 7.25
CA ASP A 133 -5.84 3.77 8.59
C ASP A 133 -6.24 2.74 9.67
N ALA A 134 -7.32 2.00 9.46
CA ALA A 134 -7.80 0.98 10.37
C ALA A 134 -6.82 -0.20 10.49
N LEU A 135 -6.29 -0.67 9.36
CA LEU A 135 -5.29 -1.75 9.32
C LEU A 135 -4.03 -1.38 10.08
N LEU A 136 -3.48 -0.21 9.80
CA LEU A 136 -2.26 0.29 10.46
C LEU A 136 -2.48 0.50 11.95
N SER A 137 -3.61 1.09 12.33
CA SER A 137 -3.98 1.30 13.74
C SER A 137 -4.12 -0.03 14.49
N GLY A 138 -4.81 -1.02 13.92
CA GLY A 138 -4.94 -2.35 14.52
C GLY A 138 -3.60 -3.07 14.66
N TYR A 139 -2.75 -2.98 13.66
CA TYR A 139 -1.40 -3.57 13.71
C TYR A 139 -0.42 -2.79 14.61
N GLY A 140 -0.79 -1.59 15.05
CA GLY A 140 0.07 -0.74 15.87
C GLY A 140 1.28 -0.20 15.12
N LEU A 141 1.13 0.06 13.81
CA LEU A 141 2.20 0.56 12.95
C LEU A 141 2.00 2.04 12.62
N GLU A 142 3.01 2.84 12.92
CA GLU A 142 3.14 4.18 12.37
C GLU A 142 3.95 4.11 11.07
N ALA A 143 3.32 4.49 9.95
CA ALA A 143 3.97 4.51 8.65
C ALA A 143 4.49 5.91 8.30
N ASP A 144 5.67 6.00 7.71
CA ASP A 144 6.21 7.26 7.17
C ASP A 144 5.41 7.76 5.96
N GLY A 145 4.71 6.85 5.28
CA GLY A 145 3.85 7.16 4.15
C GLY A 145 3.15 5.91 3.61
N VAL A 146 2.22 6.13 2.69
CA VAL A 146 1.48 5.11 1.96
C VAL A 146 1.81 5.21 0.49
N ILE A 147 2.18 4.08 -0.14
CA ILE A 147 2.41 4.02 -1.58
C ILE A 147 1.08 3.68 -2.25
N LEU A 148 0.64 4.55 -3.15
CA LEU A 148 -0.53 4.36 -3.98
C LEU A 148 -0.10 4.01 -5.40
N ALA A 149 -0.44 2.80 -5.87
CA ALA A 149 -0.05 2.29 -7.18
C ALA A 149 -1.21 1.55 -7.87
N PRO A 150 -2.30 2.26 -8.23
CA PRO A 150 -3.42 1.63 -8.90
C PRO A 150 -3.05 1.25 -10.34
N ALA A 151 -3.16 -0.04 -10.65
CA ALA A 151 -2.95 -0.58 -11.99
C ALA A 151 -3.62 -1.95 -12.14
N LEU A 152 -4.07 -2.25 -13.34
CA LEU A 152 -4.47 -3.59 -13.79
C LEU A 152 -4.31 -3.62 -15.31
N PHE A 153 -3.13 -4.00 -15.76
CA PHE A 153 -2.76 -3.92 -17.18
C PHE A 153 -3.63 -4.83 -18.05
N GLU A 154 -3.97 -6.01 -17.55
CA GLU A 154 -4.81 -6.99 -18.24
C GLU A 154 -6.22 -6.47 -18.52
N ALA A 155 -6.68 -5.53 -17.71
CA ALA A 155 -7.98 -4.89 -17.89
C ALA A 155 -7.86 -3.42 -18.37
N GLY A 156 -6.69 -3.00 -18.86
CA GLY A 156 -6.49 -1.66 -19.41
C GLY A 156 -6.56 -0.54 -18.36
N ARG A 157 -5.95 -0.74 -17.18
CA ARG A 157 -5.88 0.28 -16.13
C ARG A 157 -4.43 0.71 -15.93
N TYR A 158 -4.15 1.98 -16.16
CA TYR A 158 -2.79 2.53 -16.17
C TYR A 158 -2.71 3.80 -15.35
N THR A 159 -1.58 4.00 -14.64
CA THR A 159 -1.25 5.31 -14.05
C THR A 159 -0.04 5.88 -14.76
N ILE A 160 -0.22 7.03 -15.41
CA ILE A 160 0.82 7.69 -16.19
C ILE A 160 0.75 9.19 -15.88
N ASP A 161 1.88 9.77 -15.47
CA ASP A 161 2.01 11.19 -15.08
C ASP A 161 0.97 11.61 -14.01
N ASP A 162 0.86 10.80 -12.98
CA ASP A 162 -0.10 10.95 -11.88
C ASP A 162 -1.58 10.83 -12.28
N ILE A 163 -1.90 10.64 -13.54
CA ILE A 163 -3.28 10.46 -14.00
C ILE A 163 -3.59 8.96 -14.12
N HIS A 164 -4.70 8.56 -13.56
CA HIS A 164 -5.22 7.20 -13.73
C HIS A 164 -6.09 7.14 -14.98
N TRP A 165 -5.73 6.21 -15.87
CA TRP A 165 -6.34 6.03 -17.19
C TRP A 165 -7.06 4.70 -17.29
N VAL A 166 -8.16 4.69 -18.04
CA VAL A 166 -8.94 3.50 -18.39
C VAL A 166 -8.95 3.34 -19.90
N ASP A 167 -8.55 2.17 -20.37
CA ASP A 167 -8.63 1.80 -21.78
C ASP A 167 -10.02 1.24 -22.08
N LEU A 168 -10.70 1.86 -23.02
CA LEU A 168 -12.03 1.44 -23.51
C LEU A 168 -11.92 0.60 -24.78
N GLY A 169 -10.70 0.26 -25.22
CA GLY A 169 -10.43 -0.51 -26.43
C GLY A 169 -10.11 0.38 -27.64
N ASP A 170 -10.92 1.36 -27.93
CA ASP A 170 -10.72 2.33 -29.02
C ASP A 170 -9.92 3.57 -28.57
N ARG A 171 -9.97 3.88 -27.29
CA ARG A 171 -9.29 5.03 -26.68
C ARG A 171 -9.04 4.84 -25.20
N VAL A 172 -8.06 5.57 -24.67
CA VAL A 172 -7.87 5.72 -23.23
C VAL A 172 -8.47 7.04 -22.77
N VAL A 173 -9.16 7.01 -21.63
CA VAL A 173 -9.79 8.16 -20.98
C VAL A 173 -9.36 8.28 -19.54
N PRO A 174 -9.32 9.49 -18.96
CA PRO A 174 -9.12 9.65 -17.51
C PRO A 174 -10.20 8.92 -16.72
N ALA A 175 -9.83 8.28 -15.61
CA ALA A 175 -10.75 7.45 -14.83
C ALA A 175 -12.00 8.19 -14.33
N ALA A 176 -11.90 9.48 -14.03
CA ALA A 176 -13.05 10.30 -13.61
C ALA A 176 -14.06 10.57 -14.75
N GLU A 177 -13.72 10.26 -16.00
CA GLU A 177 -14.63 10.37 -17.15
C GLU A 177 -15.36 9.04 -17.44
N THR A 178 -15.23 8.05 -16.57
CA THR A 178 -15.85 6.73 -16.73
C THR A 178 -17.02 6.54 -15.76
N GLU A 179 -17.84 5.50 -16.03
CA GLU A 179 -18.91 5.08 -15.12
C GLU A 179 -18.40 4.69 -13.72
N PHE A 180 -17.15 4.30 -13.57
CA PHE A 180 -16.57 3.95 -12.27
C PHE A 180 -16.53 5.13 -11.30
N ALA A 181 -16.35 6.34 -11.82
CA ALA A 181 -16.35 7.56 -11.03
C ALA A 181 -17.75 7.95 -10.52
N LEU A 182 -18.80 7.42 -11.15
CA LEU A 182 -20.20 7.66 -10.78
C LEU A 182 -20.72 6.67 -9.73
N ASP A 183 -19.86 5.82 -9.18
CA ASP A 183 -20.24 4.84 -8.16
C ASP A 183 -20.89 5.53 -6.95
N PRO A 184 -22.09 5.10 -6.53
CA PRO A 184 -22.82 5.78 -5.44
C PRO A 184 -22.10 5.76 -4.09
N ALA A 185 -21.27 4.74 -3.83
CA ALA A 185 -20.56 4.59 -2.57
C ALA A 185 -19.13 5.16 -2.62
N PHE A 186 -18.45 5.00 -3.76
CA PHE A 186 -17.04 5.28 -3.91
C PHE A 186 -16.72 6.32 -4.98
N GLY A 187 -17.71 7.02 -5.49
CA GLY A 187 -17.54 8.01 -6.55
C GLY A 187 -16.44 9.03 -6.26
N TYR A 188 -15.88 9.59 -7.33
CA TYR A 188 -14.82 10.58 -7.29
C TYR A 188 -14.87 11.48 -8.52
N THR A 189 -14.18 12.63 -8.46
CA THR A 189 -14.19 13.63 -9.54
C THR A 189 -12.81 13.85 -10.16
N LYS A 190 -11.77 13.27 -9.59
CA LYS A 190 -10.38 13.51 -9.95
C LYS A 190 -9.71 12.27 -10.51
N SER A 191 -9.08 12.41 -11.68
CA SER A 191 -8.24 11.35 -12.28
C SER A 191 -6.76 11.51 -11.93
N ASN A 192 -6.31 12.74 -11.59
CA ASN A 192 -4.98 12.98 -11.06
C ASN A 192 -4.94 12.43 -9.62
N LEU A 193 -4.06 11.47 -9.36
CA LEU A 193 -4.00 10.78 -8.07
C LEU A 193 -3.66 11.68 -6.89
N LYS A 194 -2.93 12.78 -7.11
CA LYS A 194 -2.66 13.76 -6.05
C LYS A 194 -3.95 14.47 -5.62
N GLU A 195 -4.71 14.94 -6.60
CA GLU A 195 -6.00 15.58 -6.36
C GLU A 195 -7.04 14.57 -5.84
N TRP A 196 -7.00 13.32 -6.33
CA TRP A 196 -7.85 12.24 -5.84
C TRP A 196 -7.57 11.92 -4.37
N VAL A 197 -6.30 11.89 -3.96
CA VAL A 197 -5.92 11.72 -2.55
C VAL A 197 -6.47 12.87 -1.71
N GLU A 198 -6.33 14.11 -2.14
CA GLU A 198 -6.90 15.26 -1.43
C GLU A 198 -8.43 15.16 -1.31
N GLU A 199 -9.11 14.80 -2.40
CA GLU A 199 -10.57 14.59 -2.43
C GLU A 199 -10.99 13.49 -1.46
N LYS A 200 -10.41 12.30 -1.56
CA LYS A 200 -10.80 11.13 -0.75
C LYS A 200 -10.43 11.28 0.72
N THR A 201 -9.37 12.02 1.02
CA THR A 201 -8.97 12.32 2.40
C THR A 201 -9.66 13.56 2.96
N LYS A 202 -10.58 14.18 2.19
CA LYS A 202 -11.28 15.42 2.57
C LYS A 202 -10.31 16.54 2.96
N GLY A 203 -9.18 16.62 2.23
CA GLY A 203 -8.16 17.62 2.46
C GLY A 203 -7.20 17.34 3.61
N ARG A 204 -7.25 16.15 4.23
CA ARG A 204 -6.26 15.74 5.24
C ARG A 204 -4.84 15.71 4.65
N TRP A 205 -4.71 15.25 3.42
CA TRP A 205 -3.49 15.33 2.63
C TRP A 205 -3.76 16.20 1.40
N LYS A 206 -2.98 17.26 1.26
CA LYS A 206 -3.08 18.18 0.13
C LYS A 206 -2.37 17.62 -1.09
N ALA A 207 -2.86 17.95 -2.29
CA ALA A 207 -2.28 17.45 -3.54
C ALA A 207 -0.78 17.77 -3.67
N GLU A 208 -0.34 18.94 -3.23
CA GLU A 208 1.06 19.35 -3.23
C GLU A 208 1.95 18.57 -2.25
N GLN A 209 1.38 17.88 -1.27
CA GLN A 209 2.10 17.03 -0.31
C GLN A 209 2.30 15.61 -0.82
N VAL A 210 1.57 15.21 -1.86
CA VAL A 210 1.67 13.88 -2.45
C VAL A 210 2.89 13.81 -3.36
N LEU A 211 3.85 12.97 -2.99
CA LEU A 211 5.05 12.71 -3.78
C LEU A 211 4.70 11.87 -5.02
N SER A 212 5.36 12.18 -6.14
CA SER A 212 5.15 11.47 -7.41
C SER A 212 6.37 10.64 -7.78
N LEU A 213 6.13 9.40 -8.20
CA LEU A 213 7.12 8.54 -8.83
C LEU A 213 6.78 8.40 -10.31
N SER A 214 7.29 9.34 -11.12
CA SER A 214 7.03 9.35 -12.56
C SER A 214 7.67 8.17 -13.28
N LEU A 215 7.18 7.85 -14.49
CA LEU A 215 7.82 6.86 -15.36
C LEU A 215 9.27 7.24 -15.66
N GLN A 216 9.59 8.53 -15.77
CA GLN A 216 10.96 9.00 -15.95
C GLN A 216 11.83 8.67 -14.74
N THR A 217 11.34 8.93 -13.53
CA THR A 217 12.05 8.58 -12.30
C THR A 217 12.33 7.08 -12.23
N LEU A 218 11.31 6.26 -12.51
CA LEU A 218 11.39 4.82 -12.37
C LEU A 218 12.24 4.17 -13.48
N ARG A 219 12.02 4.56 -14.74
CA ARG A 219 12.64 3.91 -15.89
C ARG A 219 14.08 4.40 -16.15
N LEU A 220 14.37 5.68 -15.93
CA LEU A 220 15.72 6.24 -16.13
C LEU A 220 16.51 6.35 -14.83
N GLY A 221 15.90 6.87 -13.77
CA GLY A 221 16.55 7.03 -12.48
C GLY A 221 16.66 5.77 -11.64
N GLY A 222 15.74 4.82 -11.86
CA GLY A 222 15.69 3.54 -11.17
C GLY A 222 15.55 3.68 -9.65
N VAL A 223 16.04 2.65 -8.93
CA VAL A 223 15.94 2.57 -7.46
C VAL A 223 16.55 3.77 -6.72
N PRO A 224 17.74 4.31 -7.11
CA PRO A 224 18.31 5.44 -6.40
C PRO A 224 17.43 6.70 -6.43
N ALA A 225 16.93 7.07 -7.61
CA ALA A 225 16.09 8.25 -7.76
C ALA A 225 14.74 8.10 -7.05
N ALA A 226 14.13 6.91 -7.15
CA ALA A 226 12.89 6.63 -6.45
C ALA A 226 13.08 6.64 -4.92
N PHE A 227 14.20 6.11 -4.42
CA PHE A 227 14.55 6.17 -3.00
C PHE A 227 14.73 7.60 -2.50
N GLU A 228 15.38 8.45 -3.27
CA GLU A 228 15.58 9.86 -2.93
C GLU A 228 14.23 10.58 -2.74
N ILE A 229 13.28 10.36 -3.67
CA ILE A 229 11.93 10.92 -3.56
C ILE A 229 11.21 10.37 -2.34
N LEU A 230 11.16 9.05 -2.17
CA LEU A 230 10.44 8.42 -1.06
C LEU A 230 11.05 8.71 0.31
N SER A 231 12.35 8.98 0.38
CA SER A 231 13.01 9.39 1.63
C SER A 231 12.56 10.76 2.13
N GLN A 232 11.91 11.54 1.30
CA GLN A 232 11.30 12.82 1.67
C GLN A 232 9.96 12.65 2.38
N ALA A 233 9.32 11.46 2.24
CA ALA A 233 8.10 11.14 2.98
C ALA A 233 8.43 11.13 4.49
N LYS A 234 7.87 12.10 5.20
CA LYS A 234 8.03 12.23 6.65
C LYS A 234 6.68 12.12 7.29
N GLY A 235 6.52 11.05 8.07
CA GLY A 235 5.42 10.76 8.96
C GLY A 235 4.06 11.16 8.41
N GLY A 236 3.22 10.23 8.06
CA GLY A 236 1.86 10.53 7.62
C GLY A 236 1.30 11.65 8.51
N GLY A 237 1.07 12.83 7.91
CA GLY A 237 0.85 14.10 8.60
C GLY A 237 -0.28 14.17 9.64
N ALA A 238 -0.89 13.05 9.97
CA ALA A 238 -2.01 12.95 10.91
C ALA A 238 -1.59 12.73 12.38
N HIS A 239 -0.39 12.20 12.66
CA HIS A 239 -0.03 11.82 14.04
C HIS A 239 0.85 12.82 14.79
N ARG A 240 1.46 13.80 14.13
CA ARG A 240 2.24 14.84 14.84
C ARG A 240 1.38 15.77 15.67
N ASP A 241 0.14 16.03 15.28
CA ASP A 241 -0.74 16.91 16.04
C ASP A 241 -1.33 16.25 17.30
N GLN A 242 -1.43 14.93 17.33
CA GLN A 242 -1.89 14.23 18.55
C GLN A 242 -0.81 14.14 19.63
N CYS A 243 0.46 14.05 19.28
CA CYS A 243 1.55 14.15 20.27
C CYS A 243 1.73 15.57 20.83
N GLY A 244 1.33 16.60 20.10
CA GLY A 244 1.36 17.99 20.55
C GLY A 244 0.38 18.31 21.70
N HIS A 245 -0.71 17.58 21.79
CA HIS A 245 -1.75 17.81 22.80
C HIS A 245 -1.47 17.17 24.16
N LEU A 246 -0.44 16.35 24.30
CA LEU A 246 -0.01 15.78 25.59
C LEU A 246 1.05 16.63 26.32
N ARG A 247 1.42 17.79 25.78
CA ARG A 247 2.34 18.72 26.45
C ARG A 247 1.56 19.70 27.30
N GLY A 248 1.25 19.28 28.52
CA GLY A 248 0.98 20.23 29.60
C GLY A 248 2.24 21.06 29.93
N PRO A 249 2.12 22.30 30.40
CA PRO A 249 3.26 23.15 30.73
C PRO A 249 4.02 22.55 31.89
N GLY A 250 5.18 21.95 31.66
CA GLY A 250 6.07 21.52 32.75
C GLY A 250 6.92 20.27 32.52
N ASN A 251 6.82 19.52 31.45
CA ASN A 251 7.66 18.33 31.27
C ASN A 251 8.40 18.35 29.93
N SER A 252 9.63 18.85 29.98
CA SER A 252 10.61 18.81 28.90
C SER A 252 11.37 17.48 28.86
N ARG A 253 10.68 16.36 28.92
CA ARG A 253 11.28 15.06 28.58
C ARG A 253 10.70 14.62 27.23
N SER A 254 11.59 14.56 26.24
CA SER A 254 11.26 14.09 24.90
C SER A 254 10.72 12.67 24.96
N CYS A 255 9.73 12.34 24.12
CA CYS A 255 9.26 10.96 23.92
C CYS A 255 10.37 9.98 23.49
N LEU A 256 11.60 10.45 23.34
CA LEU A 256 12.78 9.65 23.00
C LEU A 256 13.39 8.94 24.22
N ASP A 257 13.06 9.32 25.46
CA ASP A 257 13.70 8.78 26.66
C ASP A 257 12.90 7.66 27.36
N ALA A 258 11.70 7.32 26.87
CA ALA A 258 10.88 6.25 27.45
C ALA A 258 11.05 4.89 26.76
N GLY A 259 11.92 4.78 25.76
CA GLY A 259 12.20 3.56 24.99
C GLY A 259 13.58 3.02 25.30
N GLY A 260 13.71 2.28 26.41
CA GLY A 260 14.88 1.45 26.61
C GLY A 260 15.01 0.46 25.43
N ARG A 261 16.05 0.65 24.61
CA ARG A 261 16.71 -0.34 23.75
C ARG A 261 15.87 -1.10 22.71
N THR A 262 14.87 -0.55 22.09
CA THR A 262 14.34 -1.05 20.79
C THR A 262 13.74 0.09 19.98
N GLY A 263 14.43 1.19 19.84
CA GLY A 263 14.07 2.29 18.93
C GLY A 263 14.46 1.99 17.48
N GLU A 264 14.03 0.89 16.91
CA GLU A 264 14.00 0.75 15.46
C GLU A 264 12.66 1.29 14.95
N THR A 265 12.67 2.58 14.64
CA THR A 265 11.73 3.14 13.66
C THR A 265 11.68 2.18 12.48
N VAL A 266 10.50 1.60 12.21
CA VAL A 266 10.29 0.77 11.03
C VAL A 266 10.43 1.66 9.80
N ARG A 267 11.66 1.95 9.43
CA ARG A 267 11.96 2.38 8.08
C ARG A 267 11.66 1.18 7.22
N LEU A 268 10.52 1.21 6.53
CA LEU A 268 10.36 0.34 5.36
C LEU A 268 11.65 0.52 4.57
N PRO A 269 12.40 -0.54 4.24
CA PRO A 269 13.59 -0.40 3.43
C PRO A 269 13.15 -0.06 2.01
N MET A 270 12.83 1.21 1.81
CA MET A 270 12.31 1.81 0.57
C MET A 270 13.18 1.43 -0.64
N ARG A 271 14.51 1.31 -0.45
CA ARG A 271 15.41 0.80 -1.50
C ARG A 271 14.99 -0.54 -2.10
N ARG A 272 14.18 -1.30 -1.38
CA ARG A 272 13.85 -2.67 -1.73
C ARG A 272 12.41 -2.82 -2.20
N LEU A 273 11.47 -2.09 -1.62
CA LEU A 273 10.11 -1.98 -2.14
C LEU A 273 10.08 -1.45 -3.57
N LEU A 274 11.02 -0.57 -3.92
CA LEU A 274 11.09 0.01 -5.26
C LEU A 274 11.75 -0.90 -6.31
N ARG A 275 12.68 -1.77 -5.92
CA ARG A 275 13.06 -2.88 -6.79
C ARG A 275 11.87 -3.81 -7.03
N GLU A 276 11.04 -3.95 -6.03
CA GLU A 276 9.87 -4.80 -5.98
C GLU A 276 8.69 -4.21 -6.76
N SER A 277 8.49 -2.90 -6.69
CA SER A 277 7.44 -2.21 -7.45
C SER A 277 7.78 -2.01 -8.93
N SER A 278 9.05 -2.08 -9.33
CA SER A 278 9.41 -2.00 -10.76
C SER A 278 8.86 -3.17 -11.57
N GLY A 279 8.64 -4.33 -10.94
CA GLY A 279 7.93 -5.45 -11.55
C GLY A 279 6.40 -5.28 -11.60
N TRP A 280 5.83 -4.37 -10.78
CA TRP A 280 4.39 -4.11 -10.71
C TRP A 280 3.99 -2.83 -11.46
N ILE A 281 4.94 -1.93 -11.67
CA ILE A 281 4.72 -0.64 -12.35
C ILE A 281 5.10 -0.71 -13.85
N CYS A 282 5.82 -1.73 -14.27
CA CYS A 282 6.39 -1.86 -15.62
C CYS A 282 6.05 -3.19 -16.31
N GLY A 283 5.05 -3.90 -15.86
CA GLY A 283 4.57 -5.12 -16.54
C GLY A 283 3.67 -4.79 -17.72
#